data_ae793bd9c5a2160f06ee2b79fda2e099
#
_entry.id   ae793bd9c5a2160f06ee2b79fda2e099
#
_cell.length_a   1.000
_cell.length_b   1.000
_cell.length_c   1.000
_cell.angle_alpha   90.00
_cell.angle_beta   90.00
_cell.angle_gamma   90.00
#
_symmetry.space_group_name_H-M   'P 1'
#
loop_
_entity.id
_entity.type
_entity.pdbx_description
1 polymer ?
#
loop_
_entity_poly.entity_id
_entity_poly.type
_entity_poly.pdbx_seq_one_letter_code
_entity_poly.pdbx_strand_id
1 'polypeptide(L)'
;MFRLLLTSTLLTMSLTMNAQTSVDNSIHQFKVADIYGNIFDFSELKGKKVMIVNTASKCGLTYQYEALQDLYSQYKDFNFMIVGFPSNDFLWQEPGKNEDIIEFCEENYGVTFPMMSKITVKGSKKHPIYQFLTQKSK
;
A
#
# COMPACT_ATOMS: atom_id res chain seq x y z
N MET A 1 -74.66 -3.77 29.50
CA MET A 1 -73.89 -3.27 28.34
C MET A 1 -72.44 -3.14 28.75
N PHE A 2 -71.61 -4.14 28.50
CA PHE A 2 -70.18 -4.12 28.80
C PHE A 2 -69.42 -3.87 27.46
N ARG A 3 -68.75 -2.74 27.33
CA ARG A 3 -67.86 -2.41 26.19
C ARG A 3 -66.47 -2.94 26.50
N LEU A 4 -66.04 -3.95 25.79
CA LEU A 4 -64.67 -4.46 25.79
C LEU A 4 -63.82 -3.55 24.91
N LEU A 5 -62.85 -2.84 25.51
CA LEU A 5 -61.85 -2.08 24.79
C LEU A 5 -60.64 -3.00 24.52
N LEU A 6 -60.43 -3.41 23.26
CA LEU A 6 -59.24 -4.09 22.80
C LEU A 6 -58.15 -3.02 22.61
N THR A 7 -57.12 -3.00 23.44
CA THR A 7 -55.90 -2.24 23.20
C THR A 7 -54.91 -3.08 22.40
N SER A 8 -54.78 -2.75 21.12
CA SER A 8 -53.75 -3.35 20.23
C SER A 8 -52.40 -2.70 20.52
N THR A 9 -51.49 -3.42 21.18
CA THR A 9 -50.09 -3.03 21.34
C THR A 9 -49.30 -3.42 20.10
N LEU A 10 -48.96 -2.43 19.23
CA LEU A 10 -48.00 -2.60 18.14
C LEU A 10 -46.57 -2.70 18.73
N LEU A 11 -46.02 -3.91 18.69
CA LEU A 11 -44.61 -4.14 19.02
C LEU A 11 -43.75 -3.79 17.79
N THR A 12 -43.15 -2.61 17.80
CA THR A 12 -42.20 -2.19 16.77
C THR A 12 -40.85 -2.86 17.03
N MET A 13 -40.55 -3.87 16.22
CA MET A 13 -39.27 -4.57 16.25
C MET A 13 -38.23 -3.72 15.47
N SER A 14 -37.40 -2.97 16.21
CA SER A 14 -36.29 -2.22 15.63
C SER A 14 -35.20 -3.19 15.18
N LEU A 15 -35.08 -3.43 13.89
CA LEU A 15 -33.91 -4.11 13.32
C LEU A 15 -32.69 -3.16 13.41
N THR A 16 -31.84 -3.38 14.38
CA THR A 16 -30.50 -2.80 14.40
C THR A 16 -29.65 -3.52 13.35
N MET A 17 -29.48 -2.92 12.17
CA MET A 17 -28.49 -3.37 11.21
C MET A 17 -27.11 -3.10 11.79
N ASN A 18 -26.48 -4.13 12.35
CA ASN A 18 -25.04 -4.12 12.59
C ASN A 18 -24.33 -4.08 11.23
N ALA A 19 -23.88 -2.91 10.83
CA ALA A 19 -22.94 -2.76 9.74
C ALA A 19 -21.63 -3.42 10.16
N GLN A 20 -21.45 -4.68 9.80
CA GLN A 20 -20.23 -5.42 9.97
C GLN A 20 -19.23 -4.80 8.98
N THR A 21 -18.39 -3.85 9.46
CA THR A 21 -17.25 -3.34 8.70
C THR A 21 -16.30 -4.51 8.49
N SER A 22 -16.39 -5.16 7.34
CA SER A 22 -15.39 -6.12 6.91
C SER A 22 -14.06 -5.38 6.85
N VAL A 23 -13.14 -5.70 7.76
CA VAL A 23 -11.76 -5.21 7.68
C VAL A 23 -11.24 -5.69 6.32
N ASP A 24 -10.99 -4.74 5.43
CA ASP A 24 -10.46 -5.06 4.09
C ASP A 24 -9.06 -5.67 4.28
N ASN A 25 -8.97 -7.01 4.25
CA ASN A 25 -7.73 -7.73 4.43
C ASN A 25 -6.96 -7.78 3.10
N SER A 26 -6.78 -6.61 2.49
CA SER A 26 -6.07 -6.41 1.23
C SER A 26 -5.03 -5.30 1.35
N ILE A 27 -4.13 -5.22 0.36
CA ILE A 27 -3.13 -4.14 0.27
C ILE A 27 -3.80 -2.76 0.16
N HIS A 28 -5.04 -2.71 -0.33
CA HIS A 28 -5.79 -1.48 -0.56
C HIS A 28 -6.22 -0.73 0.71
N GLN A 29 -6.04 -1.33 1.90
CA GLN A 29 -6.29 -0.67 3.18
C GLN A 29 -5.20 0.33 3.59
N PHE A 30 -4.03 0.31 2.92
CA PHE A 30 -2.88 1.11 3.33
C PHE A 30 -2.84 2.49 2.69
N LYS A 31 -2.42 3.46 3.49
CA LYS A 31 -2.00 4.80 3.07
C LYS A 31 -0.60 5.01 3.59
N VAL A 32 0.32 5.36 2.71
CA VAL A 32 1.74 5.53 3.05
C VAL A 32 2.25 6.85 2.50
N ALA A 33 3.30 7.39 3.09
CA ALA A 33 3.95 8.58 2.53
C ALA A 33 4.72 8.19 1.26
N ASP A 34 4.55 8.93 0.17
CA ASP A 34 5.43 8.86 -0.98
C ASP A 34 6.80 9.50 -0.68
N ILE A 35 7.71 9.43 -1.63
CA ILE A 35 9.08 9.93 -1.45
C ILE A 35 9.14 11.46 -1.29
N TYR A 36 8.10 12.19 -1.69
CA TYR A 36 7.94 13.64 -1.54
C TYR A 36 7.18 14.02 -0.26
N GLY A 37 6.71 13.02 0.52
CA GLY A 37 5.97 13.23 1.77
C GLY A 37 4.45 13.34 1.61
N ASN A 38 3.90 13.17 0.40
CA ASN A 38 2.46 13.17 0.17
C ASN A 38 1.87 11.80 0.53
N ILE A 39 0.56 11.76 0.78
CA ILE A 39 -0.14 10.50 1.03
C ILE A 39 -0.40 9.76 -0.28
N PHE A 40 0.14 8.55 -0.40
CA PHE A 40 -0.15 7.58 -1.44
C PHE A 40 -1.19 6.58 -0.93
N ASP A 41 -2.38 6.58 -1.54
CA ASP A 41 -3.51 5.75 -1.12
C ASP A 41 -3.59 4.49 -1.99
N PHE A 42 -3.30 3.33 -1.41
CA PHE A 42 -3.38 2.05 -2.13
C PHE A 42 -4.80 1.67 -2.56
N SER A 43 -5.84 2.32 -2.02
CA SER A 43 -7.22 2.09 -2.47
C SER A 43 -7.45 2.51 -3.93
N GLU A 44 -6.64 3.45 -4.45
CA GLU A 44 -6.66 3.91 -5.84
C GLU A 44 -6.09 2.88 -6.82
N LEU A 45 -5.43 1.86 -6.30
CA LEU A 45 -4.88 0.76 -7.09
C LEU A 45 -5.83 -0.43 -7.24
N LYS A 46 -7.08 -0.32 -6.78
CA LYS A 46 -8.08 -1.38 -6.96
C LYS A 46 -8.26 -1.70 -8.45
N GLY A 47 -8.26 -3.00 -8.76
CA GLY A 47 -8.34 -3.48 -10.15
C GLY A 47 -7.01 -3.53 -10.91
N LYS A 48 -5.90 -3.02 -10.32
CA LYS A 48 -4.56 -3.11 -10.91
C LYS A 48 -3.79 -4.31 -10.37
N LYS A 49 -2.89 -4.84 -11.18
CA LYS A 49 -1.82 -5.75 -10.72
C LYS A 49 -0.72 -4.88 -10.14
N VAL A 50 -0.45 -5.03 -8.84
CA VAL A 50 0.53 -4.21 -8.13
C VAL A 50 1.77 -5.03 -7.81
N MET A 51 2.92 -4.57 -8.29
CA MET A 51 4.24 -5.10 -7.95
C MET A 51 4.89 -4.21 -6.91
N ILE A 52 5.12 -4.73 -5.71
CA ILE A 52 5.81 -4.02 -4.64
C ILE A 52 7.26 -4.49 -4.59
N VAL A 53 8.18 -3.54 -4.66
CA VAL A 53 9.62 -3.80 -4.71
C VAL A 53 10.32 -2.99 -3.62
N ASN A 54 11.11 -3.64 -2.76
CA ASN A 54 12.04 -2.88 -1.93
C ASN A 54 13.33 -2.60 -2.74
N THR A 55 13.84 -1.38 -2.59
CA THR A 55 14.90 -0.84 -3.43
C THR A 55 16.06 -0.29 -2.60
N ALA A 56 17.22 -0.14 -3.23
CA ALA A 56 18.38 0.50 -2.64
C ALA A 56 19.32 1.05 -3.73
N SER A 57 19.90 2.24 -3.47
CA SER A 57 20.75 2.96 -4.42
C SER A 57 22.20 2.45 -4.47
N LYS A 58 22.66 1.74 -3.42
CA LYS A 58 24.05 1.25 -3.29
C LYS A 58 24.14 -0.28 -3.20
N CYS A 59 23.29 -0.96 -3.96
CA CYS A 59 23.20 -2.42 -4.00
C CYS A 59 23.85 -2.97 -5.29
N GLY A 60 24.43 -4.16 -5.23
CA GLY A 60 24.90 -4.86 -6.44
C GLY A 60 23.78 -5.16 -7.45
N LEU A 61 22.52 -5.06 -7.05
CA LEU A 61 21.34 -5.26 -7.90
C LEU A 61 20.66 -3.94 -8.34
N THR A 62 21.27 -2.79 -8.05
CA THR A 62 20.69 -1.46 -8.36
C THR A 62 20.41 -1.28 -9.87
N TYR A 63 21.19 -1.93 -10.74
CA TYR A 63 20.97 -1.94 -12.18
C TYR A 63 19.57 -2.47 -12.57
N GLN A 64 18.89 -3.21 -11.70
CA GLN A 64 17.52 -3.71 -11.96
C GLN A 64 16.48 -2.61 -12.05
N TYR A 65 16.77 -1.38 -11.60
CA TYR A 65 15.89 -0.23 -11.83
C TYR A 65 15.58 -0.02 -13.32
N GLU A 66 16.55 -0.27 -14.20
CA GLU A 66 16.35 -0.17 -15.65
C GLU A 66 15.25 -1.13 -16.13
N ALA A 67 15.36 -2.42 -15.78
CA ALA A 67 14.36 -3.41 -16.14
C ALA A 67 12.98 -3.16 -15.49
N LEU A 68 12.95 -2.64 -14.26
CA LEU A 68 11.71 -2.24 -13.59
C LEU A 68 11.05 -1.06 -14.31
N GLN A 69 11.84 -0.06 -14.72
CA GLN A 69 11.32 1.09 -15.45
C GLN A 69 10.80 0.70 -16.84
N ASP A 70 11.51 -0.16 -17.56
CA ASP A 70 11.05 -0.70 -18.84
C ASP A 70 9.73 -1.45 -18.69
N LEU A 71 9.64 -2.33 -17.70
CA LEU A 71 8.41 -3.06 -17.40
C LEU A 71 7.25 -2.11 -17.05
N TYR A 72 7.51 -1.09 -16.22
CA TYR A 72 6.51 -0.11 -15.89
C TYR A 72 6.05 0.68 -17.12
N SER A 73 6.97 1.15 -17.94
CA SER A 73 6.68 1.92 -19.15
C SER A 73 5.83 1.12 -20.14
N GLN A 74 6.08 -0.19 -20.24
CA GLN A 74 5.36 -1.07 -21.15
C GLN A 74 3.93 -1.39 -20.66
N TYR A 75 3.71 -1.51 -19.35
CA TYR A 75 2.46 -2.07 -18.82
C TYR A 75 1.61 -1.11 -17.97
N LYS A 76 2.08 0.10 -17.65
CA LYS A 76 1.33 1.05 -16.80
C LYS A 76 -0.08 1.35 -17.29
N ASP A 77 -0.29 1.34 -18.60
CA ASP A 77 -1.59 1.60 -19.23
C ASP A 77 -2.49 0.35 -19.30
N PHE A 78 -1.97 -0.82 -18.89
CA PHE A 78 -2.66 -2.12 -18.88
C PHE A 78 -3.01 -2.60 -17.45
N ASN A 79 -3.45 -1.69 -16.59
CA ASN A 79 -3.79 -1.99 -15.19
C ASN A 79 -2.65 -2.63 -14.40
N PHE A 80 -1.41 -2.18 -14.64
CA PHE A 80 -0.22 -2.58 -13.91
C PHE A 80 0.41 -1.39 -13.19
N MET A 81 0.94 -1.63 -11.98
CA MET A 81 1.60 -0.61 -11.17
C MET A 81 2.82 -1.21 -10.47
N ILE A 82 3.95 -0.49 -10.52
CA ILE A 82 5.10 -0.76 -9.65
C ILE A 82 5.09 0.29 -8.54
N VAL A 83 5.36 -0.13 -7.30
CA VAL A 83 5.53 0.75 -6.14
C VAL A 83 6.85 0.39 -5.48
N GLY A 84 7.81 1.31 -5.51
CA GLY A 84 9.13 1.15 -4.93
C GLY A 84 9.18 1.59 -3.47
N PHE A 85 9.81 0.78 -2.62
CA PHE A 85 10.03 1.08 -1.21
C PHE A 85 11.53 1.06 -0.90
N PRO A 86 12.19 2.22 -0.82
CA PRO A 86 13.58 2.29 -0.40
C PRO A 86 13.75 1.78 1.03
N SER A 87 14.80 0.98 1.27
CA SER A 87 15.08 0.47 2.61
C SER A 87 16.58 0.29 2.86
N ASN A 88 17.02 0.72 4.05
CA ASN A 88 18.40 0.57 4.50
C ASN A 88 18.64 -0.72 5.30
N ASP A 89 17.68 -1.62 5.37
CA ASP A 89 17.73 -2.82 6.23
C ASP A 89 18.62 -3.94 5.68
N PHE A 90 19.12 -3.80 4.45
CA PHE A 90 19.99 -4.75 3.80
C PHE A 90 21.39 -4.14 3.62
N LEU A 91 22.31 -4.49 4.51
CA LEU A 91 23.72 -4.11 4.45
C LEU A 91 23.98 -2.59 4.29
N TRP A 92 23.06 -1.76 4.81
CA TRP A 92 23.22 -0.28 4.76
C TRP A 92 23.29 0.28 3.33
N GLN A 93 22.60 -0.38 2.39
CA GLN A 93 22.69 -0.05 0.95
C GLN A 93 21.77 1.09 0.52
N GLU A 94 21.01 1.69 1.45
CA GLU A 94 20.17 2.88 1.20
C GLU A 94 20.40 3.94 2.29
N PRO A 95 21.62 4.53 2.39
CA PRO A 95 21.93 5.48 3.46
C PRO A 95 21.34 6.88 3.22
N GLY A 96 21.01 7.24 1.96
CA GLY A 96 20.52 8.55 1.56
C GLY A 96 19.19 8.94 2.21
N LYS A 97 18.83 10.22 2.15
CA LYS A 97 17.50 10.73 2.46
C LYS A 97 16.58 10.52 1.26
N ASN A 98 15.29 10.79 1.42
CA ASN A 98 14.30 10.66 0.34
C ASN A 98 14.68 11.49 -0.90
N GLU A 99 15.16 12.72 -0.68
CA GLU A 99 15.59 13.63 -1.74
C GLU A 99 16.75 13.04 -2.55
N ASP A 100 17.77 12.50 -1.86
CA ASP A 100 18.95 11.89 -2.50
C ASP A 100 18.54 10.63 -3.29
N ILE A 101 17.57 9.88 -2.78
CA ILE A 101 17.10 8.63 -3.39
C ILE A 101 16.34 8.91 -4.68
N ILE A 102 15.41 9.87 -4.67
CA ILE A 102 14.60 10.16 -5.86
C ILE A 102 15.46 10.78 -6.96
N GLU A 103 16.37 11.71 -6.63
CA GLU A 103 17.31 12.28 -7.57
C GLU A 103 18.17 11.18 -8.22
N PHE A 104 18.70 10.26 -7.41
CA PHE A 104 19.46 9.12 -7.92
C PHE A 104 18.65 8.24 -8.88
N CYS A 105 17.40 7.92 -8.53
CA CYS A 105 16.53 7.07 -9.35
C CYS A 105 16.15 7.72 -10.68
N GLU A 106 15.84 9.02 -10.64
CA GLU A 106 15.45 9.78 -11.84
C GLU A 106 16.64 10.00 -12.76
N GLU A 107 17.78 10.46 -12.24
CA GLU A 107 18.95 10.79 -13.05
C GLU A 107 19.64 9.58 -13.66
N ASN A 108 19.73 8.47 -12.92
CA ASN A 108 20.50 7.31 -13.39
C ASN A 108 19.65 6.26 -14.14
N TYR A 109 18.35 6.20 -13.86
CA TYR A 109 17.47 5.13 -14.39
C TYR A 109 16.16 5.66 -14.97
N GLY A 110 15.92 6.97 -14.95
CA GLY A 110 14.70 7.57 -15.46
C GLY A 110 13.44 7.02 -14.79
N VAL A 111 13.50 6.67 -13.50
CA VAL A 111 12.38 6.06 -12.77
C VAL A 111 11.17 7.01 -12.74
N THR A 112 10.03 6.50 -13.20
CA THR A 112 8.75 7.23 -13.19
C THR A 112 7.63 6.48 -12.45
N PHE A 113 7.88 5.26 -12.01
CA PHE A 113 6.92 4.57 -11.13
C PHE A 113 6.96 5.16 -9.72
N PRO A 114 5.84 5.12 -8.97
CA PRO A 114 5.75 5.66 -7.62
C PRO A 114 6.82 5.10 -6.68
N MET A 115 7.60 6.00 -6.09
CA MET A 115 8.54 5.70 -5.02
C MET A 115 7.96 6.18 -3.68
N MET A 116 8.03 5.34 -2.67
CA MET A 116 7.59 5.67 -1.32
C MET A 116 8.72 6.21 -0.48
N SER A 117 8.41 6.90 0.60
CA SER A 117 9.41 7.27 1.62
C SER A 117 10.17 6.05 2.11
N LYS A 118 11.44 6.23 2.45
CA LYS A 118 12.29 5.17 2.99
C LYS A 118 11.69 4.60 4.27
N ILE A 119 11.54 3.28 4.33
CA ILE A 119 10.95 2.57 5.48
C ILE A 119 11.80 1.39 5.94
N THR A 120 11.48 0.89 7.13
CA THR A 120 12.00 -0.39 7.62
C THR A 120 11.12 -1.54 7.10
N VAL A 121 11.74 -2.51 6.42
CA VAL A 121 11.06 -3.67 5.82
C VAL A 121 11.40 -4.99 6.51
N LYS A 122 12.31 -4.97 7.51
CA LYS A 122 12.85 -6.14 8.20
C LYS A 122 12.84 -5.96 9.72
N GLY A 123 12.81 -7.07 10.47
CA GLY A 123 12.88 -7.07 11.93
C GLY A 123 11.59 -6.64 12.64
N SER A 124 11.70 -6.31 13.94
CA SER A 124 10.55 -5.98 14.81
C SER A 124 9.91 -4.63 14.51
N LYS A 125 10.66 -3.70 13.89
CA LYS A 125 10.20 -2.36 13.51
C LYS A 125 9.68 -2.29 12.07
N LYS A 126 9.42 -3.44 11.45
CA LYS A 126 8.90 -3.52 10.08
C LYS A 126 7.63 -2.68 9.91
N HIS A 127 7.61 -1.88 8.85
CA HIS A 127 6.44 -1.05 8.51
C HIS A 127 5.16 -1.90 8.33
N PRO A 128 3.96 -1.43 8.73
CA PRO A 128 2.72 -2.21 8.69
C PRO A 128 2.41 -2.84 7.33
N ILE A 129 2.66 -2.16 6.21
CA ILE A 129 2.46 -2.71 4.87
C ILE A 129 3.35 -3.94 4.63
N TYR A 130 4.61 -3.93 5.10
CA TYR A 130 5.52 -5.08 4.98
C TYR A 130 5.21 -6.18 6.00
N GLN A 131 4.64 -5.85 7.16
CA GLN A 131 4.07 -6.86 8.06
C GLN A 131 2.97 -7.64 7.34
N PHE A 132 2.03 -6.92 6.72
CA PHE A 132 0.94 -7.51 5.95
C PHE A 132 1.44 -8.39 4.80
N LEU A 133 2.35 -7.89 3.97
CA LEU A 133 2.90 -8.62 2.82
C LEU A 133 3.62 -9.92 3.23
N THR A 134 4.35 -9.89 4.34
CA THR A 134 5.15 -11.04 4.78
C THR A 134 4.39 -12.04 5.65
N GLN A 135 3.24 -11.69 6.22
CA GLN A 135 2.37 -12.62 6.94
C GLN A 135 1.59 -13.55 6.02
N LYS A 136 1.24 -13.08 4.82
CA LYS A 136 0.46 -13.85 3.83
C LYS A 136 1.31 -14.76 2.92
N SER A 137 2.61 -14.66 2.97
CA SER A 137 3.54 -15.46 2.15
C SER A 137 3.94 -16.80 2.77
N LYS A 138 3.13 -17.34 3.70
CA LYS A 138 3.32 -18.67 4.31
C LYS A 138 2.41 -19.69 3.65
#